data_4ef30d2d4be4a4fd3cd3411141280187
#
_entry.id   4ef30d2d4be4a4fd3cd3411141280187
#
_cell.length_a   1.000
_cell.length_b   1.000
_cell.length_c   1.000
_cell.angle_alpha   90.00
_cell.angle_beta   90.00
_cell.angle_gamma   90.00
#
_symmetry.space_group_name_H-M   'P 1'
#
loop_
_entity.id
_entity.type
_entity.pdbx_description
1 polymer ?
#
loop_
_entity_poly.entity_id
_entity_poly.type
_entity_poly.pdbx_seq_one_letter_code
_entity_poly.pdbx_strand_id
1 'polypeptide(L)'
;MRTEKELPSHSREKKRNNGKESMYQDFAEIYDRLMENVNYGSWADYYVRLLSIYGVREGKICECACGTGSLTMPLQRRGFQMTGVDLSREMLWQAAQKARKSGLSIPFVQQDMRALNLHRPVDGVLATCDGVNYLLTEEDLMSFFRAAKRSLLPGGALIFDVSTPHKLKNILCAGLMCEDREDVTYLWQNSWHERSQTVSLDLCFFIKEQDGRYRRMEEHQRQRAWSAEALKEILWKAGFRAVCLYSGTTLNAAKEDDQRWHIAATNPVK
;
A
#
# COMPACT_ATOMS: atom_id res chain seq x y z
N MET A 1 27.62 43.24 -33.02
CA MET A 1 26.23 42.77 -33.09
C MET A 1 26.22 41.32 -33.51
N ARG A 2 26.04 40.41 -32.56
CA ARG A 2 25.79 38.99 -32.82
C ARG A 2 24.51 38.64 -32.11
N THR A 3 23.50 38.25 -32.86
CA THR A 3 22.17 37.89 -32.44
C THR A 3 22.21 36.49 -31.77
N GLU A 4 21.77 36.41 -30.50
CA GLU A 4 21.45 35.15 -29.81
C GLU A 4 20.21 34.53 -30.43
N LYS A 5 20.32 33.26 -30.83
CA LYS A 5 19.22 32.40 -31.23
C LYS A 5 18.75 31.62 -30.03
N GLU A 6 17.54 31.91 -29.58
CA GLU A 6 16.79 31.07 -28.60
C GLU A 6 16.50 29.68 -29.17
N LEU A 7 16.80 28.66 -28.37
CA LEU A 7 16.50 27.27 -28.65
C LEU A 7 15.15 26.89 -28.01
N PRO A 8 14.28 26.11 -28.66
CA PRO A 8 12.94 25.82 -28.15
C PRO A 8 12.93 24.80 -27.02
N SER A 9 12.26 25.15 -25.92
CA SER A 9 12.17 24.42 -24.63
C SER A 9 11.19 23.25 -24.59
N HIS A 10 10.60 22.82 -25.71
CA HIS A 10 9.46 21.87 -25.70
C HIS A 10 9.80 20.36 -25.83
N SER A 11 11.08 20.00 -26.04
CA SER A 11 11.44 18.59 -26.26
C SER A 11 11.88 17.82 -25.02
N ARG A 12 12.16 18.49 -23.89
CA ARG A 12 12.63 17.84 -22.66
C ARG A 12 11.52 17.31 -21.73
N GLU A 13 10.32 17.91 -21.74
CA GLU A 13 9.22 17.44 -20.88
C GLU A 13 8.56 16.15 -21.40
N LYS A 14 8.38 16.00 -22.73
CA LYS A 14 7.80 14.76 -23.28
C LYS A 14 8.69 13.53 -23.11
N LYS A 15 10.02 13.68 -23.13
CA LYS A 15 10.95 12.56 -22.87
C LYS A 15 11.01 12.15 -21.38
N ARG A 16 10.76 13.09 -20.46
CA ARG A 16 10.68 12.79 -19.01
C ARG A 16 9.41 12.03 -18.62
N ASN A 17 8.28 12.31 -19.27
CA ASN A 17 7.03 11.60 -19.00
C ASN A 17 7.04 10.16 -19.53
N ASN A 18 7.51 9.92 -20.75
CA ASN A 18 7.61 8.57 -21.30
C ASN A 18 8.59 7.66 -20.51
N GLY A 19 9.66 8.24 -19.95
CA GLY A 19 10.61 7.50 -19.10
C GLY A 19 10.02 7.12 -17.74
N LYS A 20 9.13 7.95 -17.16
CA LYS A 20 8.47 7.65 -15.90
C LYS A 20 7.39 6.58 -16.05
N GLU A 21 6.56 6.63 -17.11
CA GLU A 21 5.54 5.61 -17.36
C GLU A 21 6.14 4.22 -17.60
N SER A 22 7.25 4.12 -18.33
CA SER A 22 7.99 2.86 -18.52
C SER A 22 8.58 2.34 -17.19
N MET A 23 9.07 3.21 -16.32
CA MET A 23 9.74 2.86 -15.07
C MET A 23 8.79 2.22 -14.04
N TYR A 24 7.54 2.71 -13.94
CA TYR A 24 6.51 2.11 -13.06
C TYR A 24 6.01 0.74 -13.55
N GLN A 25 5.96 0.51 -14.86
CA GLN A 25 5.64 -0.80 -15.42
C GLN A 25 6.66 -1.86 -14.96
N ASP A 26 7.92 -1.54 -15.05
CA ASP A 26 9.02 -2.43 -14.70
C ASP A 26 9.03 -2.79 -13.21
N PHE A 27 8.76 -1.83 -12.31
CA PHE A 27 8.66 -2.10 -10.88
C PHE A 27 7.48 -3.03 -10.54
N ALA A 28 6.32 -2.82 -11.13
CA ALA A 28 5.17 -3.67 -10.92
C ALA A 28 5.40 -5.13 -11.37
N GLU A 29 6.22 -5.33 -12.42
CA GLU A 29 6.58 -6.67 -12.90
C GLU A 29 7.49 -7.42 -11.94
N ILE A 30 8.46 -6.73 -11.33
CA ILE A 30 9.40 -7.35 -10.39
C ILE A 30 8.87 -7.40 -8.95
N TYR A 31 7.87 -6.56 -8.62
CA TYR A 31 7.33 -6.43 -7.26
C TYR A 31 6.90 -7.78 -6.66
N ASP A 32 6.13 -8.57 -7.40
CA ASP A 32 5.66 -9.88 -6.92
C ASP A 32 6.81 -10.85 -6.63
N ARG A 33 7.89 -10.79 -7.43
CA ARG A 33 9.10 -11.60 -7.22
C ARG A 33 9.86 -11.17 -5.96
N LEU A 34 9.92 -9.87 -5.69
CA LEU A 34 10.54 -9.34 -4.47
C LEU A 34 9.73 -9.73 -3.22
N MET A 35 8.42 -9.89 -3.38
CA MET A 35 7.47 -10.19 -2.31
C MET A 35 7.10 -11.68 -2.22
N GLU A 36 7.81 -12.59 -2.93
CA GLU A 36 7.49 -14.02 -2.97
C GLU A 36 7.57 -14.71 -1.60
N ASN A 37 8.41 -14.20 -0.69
CA ASN A 37 8.54 -14.71 0.68
C ASN A 37 7.37 -14.32 1.60
N VAL A 38 6.45 -13.45 1.15
CA VAL A 38 5.27 -13.06 1.92
C VAL A 38 4.17 -14.09 1.76
N ASN A 39 3.81 -14.75 2.85
CA ASN A 39 2.71 -15.71 2.85
C ASN A 39 1.35 -14.99 2.88
N TYR A 40 0.91 -14.48 1.71
CA TYR A 40 -0.38 -13.82 1.56
C TYR A 40 -1.59 -14.72 1.90
N GLY A 41 -1.42 -16.04 1.84
CA GLY A 41 -2.44 -16.99 2.31
C GLY A 41 -2.70 -16.84 3.81
N SER A 42 -1.66 -16.91 4.62
CA SER A 42 -1.76 -16.71 6.07
C SER A 42 -2.24 -15.31 6.45
N TRP A 43 -1.83 -14.28 5.69
CA TRP A 43 -2.33 -12.93 5.89
C TRP A 43 -3.83 -12.85 5.63
N ALA A 44 -4.31 -13.45 4.54
CA ALA A 44 -5.74 -13.49 4.24
C ALA A 44 -6.54 -14.20 5.35
N ASP A 45 -6.04 -15.32 5.90
CA ASP A 45 -6.68 -16.00 7.04
C ASP A 45 -6.77 -15.10 8.26
N TYR A 46 -5.72 -14.33 8.53
CA TYR A 46 -5.71 -13.35 9.62
C TYR A 46 -6.72 -12.22 9.39
N TYR A 47 -6.79 -11.65 8.18
CA TYR A 47 -7.78 -10.61 7.85
C TYR A 47 -9.21 -11.12 7.90
N VAL A 48 -9.49 -12.35 7.45
CA VAL A 48 -10.80 -12.99 7.61
C VAL A 48 -11.20 -13.08 9.08
N ARG A 49 -10.25 -13.48 9.94
CA ARG A 49 -10.46 -13.55 11.38
C ARG A 49 -10.75 -12.17 11.99
N LEU A 50 -9.98 -11.15 11.63
CA LEU A 50 -10.21 -9.77 12.08
C LEU A 50 -11.59 -9.27 11.61
N LEU A 51 -11.91 -9.40 10.33
CA LEU A 51 -13.21 -9.01 9.77
C LEU A 51 -14.35 -9.66 10.55
N SER A 52 -14.25 -10.96 10.86
CA SER A 52 -15.25 -11.69 11.63
C SER A 52 -15.43 -11.13 13.05
N ILE A 53 -14.35 -10.75 13.74
CA ILE A 53 -14.40 -10.12 15.09
C ILE A 53 -15.14 -8.78 15.01
N TYR A 54 -14.98 -8.04 13.92
CA TYR A 54 -15.65 -6.75 13.69
C TYR A 54 -17.00 -6.88 12.96
N GLY A 55 -17.60 -8.08 12.96
CA GLY A 55 -18.94 -8.34 12.47
C GLY A 55 -19.07 -8.60 10.97
N VAL A 56 -17.98 -8.59 10.22
CA VAL A 56 -17.95 -8.82 8.77
C VAL A 56 -17.50 -10.25 8.49
N ARG A 57 -18.44 -11.17 8.25
CA ARG A 57 -18.15 -12.59 7.99
C ARG A 57 -18.19 -12.95 6.50
N GLU A 58 -18.88 -12.15 5.72
CA GLU A 58 -19.09 -12.27 4.28
C GLU A 58 -19.40 -10.88 3.71
N GLY A 59 -19.53 -10.74 2.41
CA GLY A 59 -19.98 -9.51 1.78
C GLY A 59 -18.92 -8.84 0.93
N LYS A 60 -19.07 -7.54 0.72
CA LYS A 60 -18.25 -6.72 -0.18
C LYS A 60 -17.12 -6.05 0.57
N ILE A 61 -15.92 -6.23 0.08
CA ILE A 61 -14.71 -5.63 0.66
C ILE A 61 -13.99 -4.82 -0.42
N CYS A 62 -13.62 -3.59 -0.07
CA CYS A 62 -12.73 -2.77 -0.87
C CYS A 62 -11.33 -2.78 -0.24
N GLU A 63 -10.33 -3.20 -0.98
CA GLU A 63 -8.92 -3.08 -0.59
C GLU A 63 -8.31 -1.86 -1.28
N CYS A 64 -7.91 -0.85 -0.50
CA CYS A 64 -7.19 0.34 -0.93
C CYS A 64 -5.68 0.07 -0.90
N ALA A 65 -4.93 0.71 -1.81
CA ALA A 65 -3.52 0.44 -2.05
C ALA A 65 -3.25 -1.06 -2.26
N CYS A 66 -4.10 -1.70 -3.09
CA CYS A 66 -4.07 -3.14 -3.28
C CYS A 66 -2.87 -3.64 -4.09
N GLY A 67 -2.10 -2.73 -4.71
CA GLY A 67 -0.95 -3.05 -5.55
C GLY A 67 -1.29 -4.06 -6.64
N THR A 68 -0.52 -5.12 -6.71
CA THR A 68 -0.71 -6.21 -7.67
C THR A 68 -1.81 -7.21 -7.25
N GLY A 69 -2.63 -6.91 -6.23
CA GLY A 69 -3.75 -7.71 -5.78
C GLY A 69 -3.37 -9.01 -5.07
N SER A 70 -2.14 -9.09 -4.54
CA SER A 70 -1.60 -10.32 -3.94
C SER A 70 -2.35 -10.74 -2.65
N LEU A 71 -3.02 -9.82 -1.94
CA LEU A 71 -3.93 -10.15 -0.85
C LEU A 71 -5.41 -10.13 -1.29
N THR A 72 -5.78 -9.28 -2.25
CA THR A 72 -7.14 -9.21 -2.80
C THR A 72 -7.64 -10.57 -3.31
N MET A 73 -6.80 -11.28 -4.09
CA MET A 73 -7.18 -12.57 -4.66
C MET A 73 -7.39 -13.68 -3.62
N PRO A 74 -6.51 -13.89 -2.62
CA PRO A 74 -6.77 -14.83 -1.53
C PRO A 74 -8.04 -14.54 -0.73
N LEU A 75 -8.39 -13.26 -0.51
CA LEU A 75 -9.63 -12.87 0.16
C LEU A 75 -10.87 -13.19 -0.71
N GLN A 76 -10.80 -12.94 -2.03
CA GLN A 76 -11.84 -13.35 -2.97
C GLN A 76 -12.09 -14.86 -2.92
N ARG A 77 -11.03 -15.67 -2.87
CA ARG A 77 -11.14 -17.14 -2.77
C ARG A 77 -11.76 -17.61 -1.45
N ARG A 78 -11.73 -16.78 -0.41
CA ARG A 78 -12.37 -17.04 0.89
C ARG A 78 -13.84 -16.60 0.96
N GLY A 79 -14.43 -16.20 -0.17
CA GLY A 79 -15.86 -15.92 -0.30
C GLY A 79 -16.25 -14.45 -0.22
N PHE A 80 -15.30 -13.53 -0.02
CA PHE A 80 -15.58 -12.09 -0.09
C PHE A 80 -15.74 -11.63 -1.54
N GLN A 81 -16.60 -10.64 -1.78
CA GLN A 81 -16.69 -9.93 -3.05
C GLN A 81 -15.71 -8.76 -3.05
N MET A 82 -14.52 -8.98 -3.60
CA MET A 82 -13.44 -8.01 -3.52
C MET A 82 -13.51 -6.96 -4.63
N THR A 83 -13.12 -5.74 -4.28
CA THR A 83 -12.73 -4.67 -5.21
C THR A 83 -11.36 -4.17 -4.81
N GLY A 84 -10.41 -4.13 -5.73
CA GLY A 84 -9.08 -3.55 -5.51
C GLY A 84 -9.02 -2.10 -6.00
N VAL A 85 -8.44 -1.24 -5.20
CA VAL A 85 -8.20 0.18 -5.53
C VAL A 85 -6.74 0.51 -5.30
N ASP A 86 -6.11 1.12 -6.29
CA ASP A 86 -4.72 1.61 -6.19
C ASP A 86 -4.55 2.89 -6.98
N LEU A 87 -3.52 3.65 -6.68
CA LEU A 87 -3.14 4.85 -7.42
C LEU A 87 -2.35 4.50 -8.69
N SER A 88 -1.56 3.42 -8.65
CA SER A 88 -0.74 2.96 -9.77
C SER A 88 -1.56 2.14 -10.76
N ARG A 89 -1.62 2.65 -11.98
CA ARG A 89 -2.25 1.97 -13.11
C ARG A 89 -1.52 0.67 -13.46
N GLU A 90 -0.21 0.67 -13.34
CA GLU A 90 0.68 -0.45 -13.66
C GLU A 90 0.46 -1.60 -12.67
N MET A 91 0.37 -1.31 -11.37
CA MET A 91 0.04 -2.29 -10.34
C MET A 91 -1.33 -2.93 -10.61
N LEU A 92 -2.34 -2.11 -10.90
CA LEU A 92 -3.70 -2.60 -11.22
C LEU A 92 -3.74 -3.43 -12.49
N TRP A 93 -2.93 -3.10 -13.49
CA TRP A 93 -2.81 -3.92 -14.70
C TRP A 93 -2.28 -5.31 -14.38
N GLN A 94 -1.21 -5.41 -13.58
CA GLN A 94 -0.67 -6.69 -13.11
C GLN A 94 -1.71 -7.46 -12.27
N ALA A 95 -2.41 -6.78 -11.37
CA ALA A 95 -3.48 -7.37 -10.56
C ALA A 95 -4.57 -7.99 -11.44
N ALA A 96 -5.05 -7.25 -12.46
CA ALA A 96 -6.07 -7.72 -13.38
C ALA A 96 -5.59 -8.93 -14.22
N GLN A 97 -4.34 -8.93 -14.69
CA GLN A 97 -3.76 -10.06 -15.41
C GLN A 97 -3.67 -11.32 -14.51
N LYS A 98 -3.19 -11.17 -13.26
CA LYS A 98 -3.10 -12.27 -12.31
C LYS A 98 -4.48 -12.84 -11.95
N ALA A 99 -5.47 -11.98 -11.70
CA ALA A 99 -6.83 -12.38 -11.41
C ALA A 99 -7.43 -13.18 -12.59
N ARG A 100 -7.29 -12.67 -13.82
CA ARG A 100 -7.77 -13.36 -15.04
C ARG A 100 -7.11 -14.73 -15.21
N LYS A 101 -5.79 -14.82 -15.08
CA LYS A 101 -5.05 -16.10 -15.14
C LYS A 101 -5.50 -17.09 -14.06
N SER A 102 -5.97 -16.59 -12.93
CA SER A 102 -6.47 -17.38 -11.80
C SER A 102 -7.99 -17.68 -11.88
N GLY A 103 -8.67 -17.30 -12.96
CA GLY A 103 -10.12 -17.49 -13.13
C GLY A 103 -10.97 -16.64 -12.19
N LEU A 104 -10.42 -15.55 -11.64
CA LEU A 104 -11.11 -14.66 -10.71
C LEU A 104 -11.63 -13.42 -11.45
N SER A 105 -12.87 -13.02 -11.15
CA SER A 105 -13.47 -11.78 -11.61
C SER A 105 -13.45 -10.75 -10.46
N ILE A 106 -12.46 -9.88 -10.46
CA ILE A 106 -12.27 -8.85 -9.44
C ILE A 106 -12.17 -7.50 -10.14
N PRO A 107 -13.02 -6.52 -9.81
CA PRO A 107 -12.84 -5.15 -10.28
C PRO A 107 -11.58 -4.53 -9.66
N PHE A 108 -10.71 -3.97 -10.51
CA PHE A 108 -9.57 -3.16 -10.12
C PHE A 108 -9.75 -1.75 -10.67
N VAL A 109 -9.71 -0.74 -9.78
CA VAL A 109 -10.10 0.64 -10.10
C VAL A 109 -8.99 1.60 -9.67
N GLN A 110 -8.56 2.46 -10.59
CA GLN A 110 -7.59 3.49 -10.27
C GLN A 110 -8.26 4.63 -9.51
N GLN A 111 -7.94 4.76 -8.23
CA GLN A 111 -8.40 5.85 -7.36
C GLN A 111 -7.35 6.15 -6.29
N ASP A 112 -7.35 7.41 -5.85
CA ASP A 112 -6.66 7.81 -4.64
C ASP A 112 -7.54 7.43 -3.43
N MET A 113 -6.98 6.68 -2.47
CA MET A 113 -7.72 6.26 -1.28
C MET A 113 -8.19 7.44 -0.43
N ARG A 114 -7.53 8.62 -0.50
CA ARG A 114 -7.96 9.86 0.18
C ARG A 114 -9.29 10.39 -0.35
N ALA A 115 -9.60 10.05 -1.59
CA ALA A 115 -10.82 10.41 -2.29
C ALA A 115 -11.66 9.19 -2.68
N LEU A 116 -11.53 8.07 -1.93
CA LEU A 116 -12.27 6.84 -2.20
C LEU A 116 -13.75 7.12 -2.38
N ASN A 117 -14.27 6.70 -3.54
CA ASN A 117 -15.67 6.84 -3.91
C ASN A 117 -16.14 5.54 -4.59
N LEU A 118 -16.87 4.74 -3.84
CA LEU A 118 -17.44 3.48 -4.32
C LEU A 118 -18.87 3.70 -4.78
N HIS A 119 -19.25 3.03 -5.87
CA HIS A 119 -20.60 3.12 -6.43
C HIS A 119 -21.69 2.64 -5.45
N ARG A 120 -21.35 1.72 -4.56
CA ARG A 120 -22.20 1.23 -3.46
C ARG A 120 -21.38 1.04 -2.20
N PRO A 121 -21.95 1.27 -1.03
CA PRO A 121 -21.27 0.99 0.23
C PRO A 121 -20.90 -0.50 0.35
N VAL A 122 -19.84 -0.75 1.12
CA VAL A 122 -19.26 -2.08 1.35
C VAL A 122 -19.28 -2.44 2.84
N ASP A 123 -19.13 -3.73 3.14
CA ASP A 123 -19.08 -4.25 4.50
C ASP A 123 -17.74 -4.00 5.17
N GLY A 124 -16.66 -3.96 4.37
CA GLY A 124 -15.32 -3.68 4.87
C GLY A 124 -14.46 -2.86 3.90
N VAL A 125 -13.60 -2.02 4.45
CA VAL A 125 -12.51 -1.34 3.75
C VAL A 125 -11.20 -1.81 4.37
N LEU A 126 -10.29 -2.28 3.53
CA LEU A 126 -8.94 -2.67 3.91
C LEU A 126 -7.92 -1.70 3.30
N ALA A 127 -6.78 -1.51 3.99
CA ALA A 127 -5.58 -0.88 3.42
C ALA A 127 -4.36 -1.61 3.98
N THR A 128 -3.82 -2.52 3.20
CA THR A 128 -2.86 -3.52 3.66
C THR A 128 -1.44 -3.24 3.17
N CYS A 129 -0.48 -3.95 3.70
CA CYS A 129 0.92 -3.89 3.28
C CYS A 129 1.49 -2.46 3.32
N ASP A 130 1.38 -1.79 4.48
CA ASP A 130 1.92 -0.46 4.74
C ASP A 130 1.29 0.68 3.91
N GLY A 131 0.20 0.44 3.18
CA GLY A 131 -0.43 1.44 2.31
C GLY A 131 -0.73 2.77 3.02
N VAL A 132 -1.08 2.71 4.32
CA VAL A 132 -1.37 3.90 5.14
C VAL A 132 -0.11 4.71 5.47
N ASN A 133 1.09 4.10 5.51
CA ASN A 133 2.33 4.84 5.76
C ASN A 133 2.70 5.81 4.63
N TYR A 134 2.14 5.64 3.42
CA TYR A 134 2.32 6.57 2.30
C TYR A 134 1.47 7.85 2.42
N LEU A 135 0.55 7.91 3.37
CA LEU A 135 -0.15 9.15 3.74
C LEU A 135 0.76 9.96 4.67
N LEU A 136 1.35 11.03 4.14
CA LEU A 136 2.44 11.74 4.82
C LEU A 136 1.96 12.85 5.76
N THR A 137 0.69 13.27 5.67
CA THR A 137 0.11 14.32 6.50
C THR A 137 -1.11 13.84 7.28
N GLU A 138 -1.45 14.53 8.38
CA GLU A 138 -2.67 14.23 9.12
C GLU A 138 -3.92 14.52 8.30
N GLU A 139 -3.87 15.52 7.41
CA GLU A 139 -4.93 15.85 6.47
C GLU A 139 -5.18 14.72 5.48
N ASP A 140 -4.12 14.11 4.95
CA ASP A 140 -4.22 12.95 4.05
C ASP A 140 -4.86 11.76 4.78
N LEU A 141 -4.37 11.47 6.00
CA LEU A 141 -4.88 10.37 6.81
C LEU A 141 -6.35 10.59 7.20
N MET A 142 -6.71 11.80 7.61
CA MET A 142 -8.10 12.19 7.89
C MET A 142 -8.98 12.07 6.67
N SER A 143 -8.48 12.48 5.49
CA SER A 143 -9.20 12.40 4.22
C SER A 143 -9.49 10.96 3.85
N PHE A 144 -8.51 10.06 3.98
CA PHE A 144 -8.69 8.63 3.79
C PHE A 144 -9.72 8.04 4.76
N PHE A 145 -9.61 8.31 6.06
CA PHE A 145 -10.56 7.75 7.04
C PHE A 145 -11.97 8.25 6.81
N ARG A 146 -12.16 9.52 6.45
CA ARG A 146 -13.48 10.05 6.08
C ARG A 146 -14.03 9.41 4.81
N ALA A 147 -13.18 9.19 3.80
CA ALA A 147 -13.58 8.53 2.57
C ALA A 147 -13.96 7.06 2.80
N ALA A 148 -13.15 6.33 3.57
CA ALA A 148 -13.45 4.96 3.99
C ALA A 148 -14.77 4.88 4.76
N LYS A 149 -14.98 5.81 5.72
CA LYS A 149 -16.24 5.85 6.49
C LYS A 149 -17.46 6.06 5.62
N ARG A 150 -17.40 6.96 4.63
CA ARG A 150 -18.51 7.18 3.69
C ARG A 150 -18.78 5.98 2.80
N SER A 151 -17.76 5.18 2.53
CA SER A 151 -17.83 3.99 1.69
C SER A 151 -18.30 2.74 2.44
N LEU A 152 -18.32 2.78 3.78
CA LEU A 152 -18.75 1.67 4.63
C LEU A 152 -20.23 1.71 4.94
N LEU A 153 -20.86 0.55 4.97
CA LEU A 153 -22.17 0.36 5.59
C LEU A 153 -22.11 0.71 7.10
N PRO A 154 -23.22 1.11 7.71
CA PRO A 154 -23.32 1.16 9.17
C PRO A 154 -22.99 -0.22 9.78
N GLY A 155 -22.12 -0.26 10.78
CA GLY A 155 -21.59 -1.51 11.35
C GLY A 155 -20.41 -2.11 10.58
N GLY A 156 -20.06 -1.59 9.41
CA GLY A 156 -18.92 -2.07 8.60
C GLY A 156 -17.56 -1.76 9.25
N ALA A 157 -16.53 -2.48 8.83
CA ALA A 157 -15.20 -2.43 9.41
C ALA A 157 -14.16 -1.73 8.49
N LEU A 158 -13.33 -0.88 9.08
CA LEU A 158 -12.06 -0.42 8.50
C LEU A 158 -10.93 -1.20 9.17
N ILE A 159 -10.11 -1.91 8.37
CA ILE A 159 -8.94 -2.62 8.87
C ILE A 159 -7.74 -2.26 8.00
N PHE A 160 -6.64 -1.88 8.63
CA PHE A 160 -5.40 -1.57 7.91
C PHE A 160 -4.19 -1.95 8.75
N ASP A 161 -3.03 -1.97 8.13
CA ASP A 161 -1.78 -2.14 8.84
C ASP A 161 -0.80 -0.99 8.56
N VAL A 162 0.14 -0.84 9.47
CA VAL A 162 1.23 0.11 9.35
C VAL A 162 2.54 -0.53 9.80
N SER A 163 3.62 -0.20 9.11
CA SER A 163 4.97 -0.30 9.65
C SER A 163 5.13 0.69 10.79
N THR A 164 5.58 0.20 11.95
CA THR A 164 5.65 1.00 13.19
C THR A 164 6.79 2.03 13.15
N PRO A 165 6.77 3.04 14.04
CA PRO A 165 7.92 3.93 14.23
C PRO A 165 9.21 3.17 14.55
N HIS A 166 9.11 2.11 15.38
CA HIS A 166 10.25 1.25 15.70
C HIS A 166 10.86 0.60 14.45
N LYS A 167 10.03 -0.01 13.59
CA LYS A 167 10.52 -0.63 12.34
C LYS A 167 11.12 0.40 11.40
N LEU A 168 10.42 1.51 11.14
CA LEU A 168 10.85 2.50 10.16
C LEU A 168 12.14 3.20 10.57
N LYS A 169 12.28 3.56 11.84
CA LYS A 169 13.44 4.29 12.36
C LYS A 169 14.62 3.37 12.69
N ASN A 170 14.37 2.29 13.43
CA ASN A 170 15.45 1.52 14.07
C ASN A 170 15.87 0.29 13.24
N ILE A 171 14.94 -0.30 12.47
CA ILE A 171 15.23 -1.53 11.72
C ILE A 171 15.59 -1.19 10.27
N LEU A 172 14.71 -0.47 9.56
CA LEU A 172 14.95 -0.17 8.15
C LEU A 172 16.12 0.77 7.92
N CYS A 173 16.43 1.65 8.87
CA CYS A 173 17.55 2.59 8.78
C CYS A 173 18.84 2.08 9.41
N ALA A 174 18.90 0.81 9.84
CA ALA A 174 20.09 0.25 10.48
C ALA A 174 21.27 0.03 9.52
N GLY A 175 21.03 0.05 8.21
CA GLY A 175 22.07 -0.15 7.21
C GLY A 175 21.54 -0.26 5.79
N LEU A 176 22.44 -0.54 4.86
CA LEU A 176 22.10 -0.89 3.49
C LEU A 176 21.59 -2.32 3.44
N MET A 177 20.41 -2.53 2.92
CA MET A 177 19.89 -3.85 2.58
C MET A 177 20.23 -4.14 1.12
N CYS A 178 20.73 -5.32 0.83
CA CYS A 178 20.98 -5.77 -0.53
C CYS A 178 20.65 -7.24 -0.67
N GLU A 179 20.19 -7.62 -1.83
CA GLU A 179 19.97 -9.01 -2.20
C GLU A 179 20.37 -9.21 -3.65
N ASP A 180 21.11 -10.29 -3.90
CA ASP A 180 21.54 -10.68 -5.22
C ASP A 180 20.87 -11.99 -5.60
N ARG A 181 19.98 -11.95 -6.60
CA ARG A 181 19.27 -13.10 -7.16
C ARG A 181 19.72 -13.30 -8.60
N GLU A 182 19.40 -14.44 -9.20
CA GLU A 182 19.80 -14.80 -10.55
C GLU A 182 19.41 -13.75 -11.63
N ASP A 183 18.22 -13.15 -11.47
CA ASP A 183 17.60 -12.26 -12.46
C ASP A 183 17.45 -10.80 -11.99
N VAL A 184 17.64 -10.53 -10.70
CA VAL A 184 17.55 -9.18 -10.13
C VAL A 184 18.46 -9.03 -8.92
N THR A 185 19.27 -7.98 -8.91
CA THR A 185 19.99 -7.52 -7.73
C THR A 185 19.38 -6.21 -7.29
N TYR A 186 19.18 -5.99 -5.98
CA TYR A 186 18.76 -4.70 -5.49
C TYR A 186 19.60 -4.19 -4.32
N LEU A 187 19.68 -2.87 -4.25
CA LEU A 187 20.22 -2.10 -3.15
C LEU A 187 19.09 -1.26 -2.58
N TRP A 188 18.86 -1.36 -1.29
CA TRP A 188 17.81 -0.60 -0.61
C TRP A 188 18.40 0.17 0.56
N GLN A 189 18.48 1.47 0.40
CA GLN A 189 18.96 2.39 1.43
C GLN A 189 17.82 3.22 1.98
N ASN A 190 17.82 3.42 3.29
CA ASN A 190 16.77 4.18 3.98
C ASN A 190 17.39 5.33 4.77
N SER A 191 16.66 6.44 4.79
CA SER A 191 17.08 7.65 5.52
C SER A 191 15.94 8.17 6.39
N TRP A 192 16.19 8.22 7.70
CA TRP A 192 15.21 8.73 8.66
C TRP A 192 15.26 10.25 8.75
N HIS A 193 14.08 10.89 8.81
CA HIS A 193 13.90 12.33 8.97
C HIS A 193 13.16 12.65 10.28
N GLU A 194 13.92 13.00 11.32
CA GLU A 194 13.40 13.18 12.67
C GLU A 194 12.27 14.21 12.76
N ARG A 195 12.43 15.39 12.13
CA ARG A 195 11.44 16.48 12.19
C ARG A 195 10.07 16.10 11.60
N SER A 196 10.06 15.37 10.51
CA SER A 196 8.83 14.95 9.79
C SER A 196 8.33 13.58 10.19
N GLN A 197 9.09 12.83 11.02
CA GLN A 197 8.82 11.45 11.38
C GLN A 197 8.58 10.58 10.13
N THR A 198 9.42 10.75 9.10
CA THR A 198 9.32 10.04 7.83
C THR A 198 10.62 9.30 7.52
N VAL A 199 10.51 8.24 6.75
CA VAL A 199 11.63 7.55 6.14
C VAL A 199 11.58 7.75 4.62
N SER A 200 12.73 8.09 4.02
CA SER A 200 12.92 7.98 2.57
C SER A 200 13.45 6.59 2.27
N LEU A 201 12.87 5.94 1.27
CA LEU A 201 13.21 4.61 0.79
C LEU A 201 13.78 4.77 -0.61
N ASP A 202 15.10 4.56 -0.75
CA ASP A 202 15.81 4.67 -2.01
C ASP A 202 16.22 3.26 -2.46
N LEU A 203 15.55 2.77 -3.51
CA LEU A 203 15.77 1.44 -4.07
C LEU A 203 16.45 1.57 -5.44
N CYS A 204 17.50 0.79 -5.64
CA CYS A 204 18.18 0.67 -6.93
C CYS A 204 18.15 -0.81 -7.34
N PHE A 205 17.55 -1.10 -8.46
CA PHE A 205 17.43 -2.44 -9.03
C PHE A 205 18.36 -2.58 -10.25
N PHE A 206 18.96 -3.75 -10.39
CA PHE A 206 19.65 -4.19 -11.58
C PHE A 206 18.95 -5.44 -12.09
N ILE A 207 18.19 -5.30 -13.17
CA ILE A 207 17.33 -6.35 -13.73
C ILE A 207 18.07 -6.95 -14.93
N LYS A 208 18.30 -8.27 -14.90
CA LYS A 208 18.96 -9.01 -15.97
C LYS A 208 18.02 -9.11 -17.17
N GLU A 209 18.50 -8.70 -18.34
CA GLU A 209 17.79 -8.78 -19.60
C GLU A 209 18.19 -10.06 -20.37
N GLN A 210 17.40 -10.41 -21.40
CA GLN A 210 17.61 -11.65 -22.18
C GLN A 210 18.99 -11.71 -22.85
N ASP A 211 19.60 -10.58 -23.13
CA ASP A 211 20.94 -10.48 -23.76
C ASP A 211 22.10 -10.52 -22.74
N GLY A 212 21.78 -10.76 -21.46
CA GLY A 212 22.75 -10.84 -20.37
C GLY A 212 23.21 -9.49 -19.80
N ARG A 213 22.74 -8.36 -20.33
CA ARG A 213 22.97 -7.04 -19.74
C ARG A 213 22.05 -6.81 -18.55
N TYR A 214 22.39 -5.80 -17.73
CA TYR A 214 21.55 -5.38 -16.62
C TYR A 214 20.99 -3.99 -16.89
N ARG A 215 19.68 -3.86 -16.77
CA ARG A 215 19.00 -2.58 -16.78
C ARG A 215 18.89 -2.07 -15.35
N ARG A 216 19.40 -0.84 -15.13
CA ARG A 216 19.27 -0.16 -13.83
C ARG A 216 17.95 0.59 -13.76
N MET A 217 17.26 0.43 -12.61
CA MET A 217 16.04 1.14 -12.28
C MET A 217 16.15 1.71 -10.87
N GLU A 218 15.61 2.89 -10.65
CA GLU A 218 15.57 3.54 -9.33
C GLU A 218 14.13 3.83 -8.93
N GLU A 219 13.82 3.61 -7.66
CA GLU A 219 12.53 3.92 -7.06
C GLU A 219 12.76 4.71 -5.78
N HIS A 220 12.06 5.84 -5.63
CA HIS A 220 12.15 6.71 -4.47
C HIS A 220 10.78 6.85 -3.83
N GLN A 221 10.68 6.43 -2.58
CA GLN A 221 9.42 6.44 -1.83
C GLN A 221 9.60 7.16 -0.49
N ARG A 222 8.51 7.58 0.10
CA ARG A 222 8.48 8.11 1.46
C ARG A 222 7.33 7.49 2.24
N GLN A 223 7.62 7.12 3.48
CA GLN A 223 6.62 6.65 4.42
C GLN A 223 6.67 7.48 5.70
N ARG A 224 5.53 7.70 6.34
CA ARG A 224 5.41 8.33 7.64
C ARG A 224 5.22 7.29 8.72
N ALA A 225 5.97 7.46 9.81
CA ALA A 225 5.78 6.73 11.05
C ALA A 225 4.62 7.37 11.84
N TRP A 226 3.51 6.66 11.94
CA TRP A 226 2.35 7.08 12.72
C TRP A 226 2.43 6.49 14.12
N SER A 227 2.27 7.31 15.16
CA SER A 227 2.14 6.79 16.52
C SER A 227 0.75 6.16 16.73
N ALA A 228 0.67 5.25 17.69
CA ALA A 228 -0.59 4.59 18.04
C ALA A 228 -1.65 5.61 18.51
N GLU A 229 -1.22 6.64 19.26
CA GLU A 229 -2.08 7.71 19.76
C GLU A 229 -2.65 8.54 18.60
N ALA A 230 -1.80 8.97 17.65
CA ALA A 230 -2.23 9.74 16.48
C ALA A 230 -3.25 8.96 15.64
N LEU A 231 -3.00 7.68 15.40
CA LEU A 231 -3.93 6.82 14.66
C LEU A 231 -5.29 6.72 15.36
N LYS A 232 -5.30 6.47 16.66
CA LYS A 232 -6.54 6.39 17.45
C LYS A 232 -7.30 7.70 17.46
N GLU A 233 -6.59 8.82 17.67
CA GLU A 233 -7.19 10.17 17.72
C GLU A 233 -7.83 10.54 16.38
N ILE A 234 -7.11 10.35 15.27
CA ILE A 234 -7.59 10.71 13.94
C ILE A 234 -8.77 9.81 13.52
N LEU A 235 -8.73 8.50 13.83
CA LEU A 235 -9.87 7.59 13.62
C LEU A 235 -11.09 8.04 14.42
N TRP A 236 -10.91 8.40 15.68
CA TRP A 236 -12.00 8.89 16.53
C TRP A 236 -12.62 10.19 16.00
N LYS A 237 -11.76 11.17 15.58
CA LYS A 237 -12.18 12.42 14.93
C LYS A 237 -12.88 12.17 13.58
N ALA A 238 -12.47 11.16 12.83
CA ALA A 238 -13.16 10.73 11.61
C ALA A 238 -14.51 10.05 11.89
N GLY A 239 -14.79 9.71 13.16
CA GLY A 239 -16.06 9.16 13.64
C GLY A 239 -16.10 7.63 13.66
N PHE A 240 -14.96 6.95 13.63
CA PHE A 240 -14.87 5.52 13.91
C PHE A 240 -14.95 5.22 15.41
N ARG A 241 -15.32 3.99 15.76
CA ARG A 241 -15.41 3.50 17.14
C ARG A 241 -14.79 2.10 17.24
N ALA A 242 -14.72 1.56 18.45
CA ALA A 242 -14.11 0.25 18.74
C ALA A 242 -12.71 0.08 18.11
N VAL A 243 -11.88 1.12 18.24
CA VAL A 243 -10.53 1.15 17.66
C VAL A 243 -9.60 0.28 18.49
N CYS A 244 -9.07 -0.78 17.89
CA CYS A 244 -8.07 -1.67 18.49
C CYS A 244 -6.82 -1.76 17.62
N LEU A 245 -5.67 -1.88 18.26
CA LEU A 245 -4.38 -2.12 17.64
C LEU A 245 -3.85 -3.50 18.07
N TYR A 246 -3.41 -4.27 17.10
CA TYR A 246 -2.92 -5.65 17.27
C TYR A 246 -1.45 -5.76 16.86
N SER A 247 -0.70 -6.59 17.60
CA SER A 247 0.70 -6.89 17.36
C SER A 247 0.86 -7.87 16.19
N GLY A 248 1.52 -7.44 15.12
CA GLY A 248 1.75 -8.28 13.94
C GLY A 248 0.48 -8.95 13.43
N THR A 249 0.57 -10.18 12.97
CA THR A 249 -0.58 -11.00 12.54
C THR A 249 -1.18 -11.81 13.70
N THR A 250 -1.29 -11.22 14.89
CA THR A 250 -1.89 -11.82 16.09
C THR A 250 -3.09 -11.01 16.57
N LEU A 251 -3.80 -11.52 17.57
CA LEU A 251 -4.87 -10.79 18.29
C LEU A 251 -4.38 -10.21 19.61
N ASN A 252 -3.08 -10.26 19.89
CA ASN A 252 -2.50 -9.63 21.06
C ASN A 252 -2.51 -8.10 20.90
N ALA A 253 -2.56 -7.39 22.02
CA ALA A 253 -2.43 -5.94 22.00
C ALA A 253 -1.08 -5.49 21.41
N ALA A 254 -1.11 -4.42 20.63
CA ALA A 254 0.08 -3.82 20.04
C ALA A 254 1.08 -3.36 21.11
N LYS A 255 2.38 -3.51 20.83
CA LYS A 255 3.51 -3.09 21.64
C LYS A 255 4.35 -2.07 20.88
N GLU A 256 5.12 -1.27 21.60
CA GLU A 256 5.98 -0.23 21.00
C GLU A 256 7.10 -0.79 20.13
N ASP A 257 7.63 -1.97 20.49
CA ASP A 257 8.73 -2.66 19.80
C ASP A 257 8.25 -3.59 18.66
N ASP A 258 6.94 -3.66 18.41
CA ASP A 258 6.42 -4.38 17.25
C ASP A 258 6.94 -3.77 15.95
N GLN A 259 7.12 -4.61 14.92
CA GLN A 259 7.48 -4.13 13.59
C GLN A 259 6.27 -3.68 12.77
N ARG A 260 5.08 -4.18 13.11
CA ARG A 260 3.83 -3.93 12.41
C ARG A 260 2.66 -3.92 13.38
N TRP A 261 1.80 -2.96 13.20
CA TRP A 261 0.50 -2.96 13.85
C TRP A 261 -0.61 -3.16 12.84
N HIS A 262 -1.59 -3.98 13.19
CA HIS A 262 -2.87 -4.04 12.50
C HIS A 262 -3.89 -3.26 13.31
N ILE A 263 -4.61 -2.38 12.65
CA ILE A 263 -5.61 -1.51 13.25
C ILE A 263 -6.97 -1.88 12.69
N ALA A 264 -7.94 -2.06 13.58
CA ALA A 264 -9.33 -2.30 13.20
C ALA A 264 -10.25 -1.32 13.93
N ALA A 265 -11.26 -0.84 13.21
CA ALA A 265 -12.23 0.12 13.71
C ALA A 265 -13.60 -0.09 13.05
N THR A 266 -14.68 0.26 13.73
CA THR A 266 -16.06 0.12 13.23
C THR A 266 -16.63 1.47 12.78
N ASN A 267 -17.37 1.47 11.68
CA ASN A 267 -18.31 2.54 11.34
C ASN A 267 -19.59 2.34 12.20
N PRO A 268 -19.85 3.17 13.21
CA PRO A 268 -20.95 2.91 14.14
C PRO A 268 -22.31 2.90 13.44
N VAL A 269 -23.19 2.03 13.90
CA VAL A 269 -24.63 2.13 13.60
C VAL A 269 -25.14 3.39 14.29
N LYS A 270 -25.88 4.24 13.57
CA LYS A 270 -26.47 5.46 14.12
C LYS A 270 -27.60 5.15 15.09
#